data_160cb9c6d2a39ff5dadeca2ef31cab4e
#
_entry.id   160cb9c6d2a39ff5dadeca2ef31cab4e
#
_cell.length_a   1.000
_cell.length_b   1.000
_cell.length_c   1.000
_cell.angle_alpha   90.00
_cell.angle_beta   90.00
_cell.angle_gamma   90.00
#
_symmetry.space_group_name_H-M   'P 1'
#
loop_
_entity.id
_entity.type
_entity.pdbx_description
1 polymer ?
#
loop_
_entity_poly.entity_id
_entity_poly.type
_entity_poly.pdbx_seq_one_letter_code
_entity_poly.pdbx_strand_id
1 'polypeptide(L)'
;MCVQKTPTLSLVNAYFFQTMQGYLHYKYRSIKRKLFENLPDKIVELGPGVGSNLRYFKPGTTLLAVEPNAGMHSLLKKNSEKYSVKIELVNLSAEKLPFADSSVDAVVCSLVLCTVEKPDQVLKEIKRVLKAGGKFVFLEHVAAEHGSWIEWIQKIVFKPWLWFFEGCRLNRDTYQTLQNAEFSNLKIERSSLSTIFLPIRPHIYGIATK
;
A
#
# COMPACT_ATOMS: atom_id res chain seq x y z
N MET A 1 -2.08 -19.12 -6.11
CA MET A 1 -3.49 -19.27 -6.53
C MET A 1 -4.12 -17.90 -6.37
N CYS A 2 -4.33 -17.20 -7.49
CA CYS A 2 -4.95 -15.87 -7.49
C CYS A 2 -6.39 -16.04 -6.98
N VAL A 3 -6.76 -15.34 -5.90
CA VAL A 3 -8.16 -15.37 -5.43
C VAL A 3 -8.97 -14.63 -6.49
N GLN A 4 -9.73 -15.37 -7.32
CA GLN A 4 -10.65 -14.75 -8.27
C GLN A 4 -11.68 -13.95 -7.48
N LYS A 5 -11.62 -12.65 -7.63
CA LYS A 5 -12.53 -11.70 -6.95
C LYS A 5 -13.87 -11.72 -7.67
N THR A 6 -14.93 -12.05 -6.94
CA THR A 6 -16.27 -11.79 -7.45
C THR A 6 -16.54 -10.28 -7.38
N PRO A 7 -17.28 -9.72 -8.35
CA PRO A 7 -17.65 -8.29 -8.31
C PRO A 7 -18.32 -7.89 -6.99
N THR A 8 -19.12 -8.77 -6.41
CA THR A 8 -19.81 -8.56 -5.12
C THR A 8 -18.82 -8.40 -3.96
N LEU A 9 -17.81 -9.28 -3.85
CA LEU A 9 -16.80 -9.19 -2.79
C LEU A 9 -15.96 -7.92 -2.92
N SER A 10 -15.62 -7.53 -4.13
CA SER A 10 -14.92 -6.30 -4.45
C SER A 10 -15.67 -5.06 -3.94
N LEU A 11 -16.98 -4.99 -4.16
CA LEU A 11 -17.82 -3.89 -3.64
C LEU A 11 -17.95 -3.94 -2.10
N VAL A 12 -18.13 -5.11 -1.51
CA VAL A 12 -18.17 -5.27 -0.04
C VAL A 12 -16.88 -4.74 0.58
N ASN A 13 -15.72 -5.08 0.02
CA ASN A 13 -14.44 -4.57 0.49
C ASN A 13 -14.30 -3.06 0.32
N ALA A 14 -14.76 -2.50 -0.80
CA ALA A 14 -14.73 -1.07 -1.02
C ALA A 14 -15.53 -0.32 0.06
N TYR A 15 -16.74 -0.75 0.36
CA TYR A 15 -17.56 -0.16 1.42
C TYR A 15 -16.97 -0.40 2.82
N PHE A 16 -16.43 -1.58 3.08
CA PHE A 16 -15.73 -1.86 4.35
C PHE A 16 -14.56 -0.89 4.57
N PHE A 17 -13.67 -0.73 3.57
CA PHE A 17 -12.55 0.21 3.68
C PHE A 17 -13.03 1.67 3.76
N GLN A 18 -14.10 2.01 3.07
CA GLN A 18 -14.71 3.34 3.17
C GLN A 18 -15.18 3.66 4.59
N THR A 19 -15.86 2.73 5.26
CA THR A 19 -16.31 2.91 6.65
C THR A 19 -15.14 2.93 7.63
N MET A 20 -14.10 2.17 7.37
CA MET A 20 -12.89 2.10 8.20
C MET A 20 -11.94 3.29 8.05
N GLN A 21 -12.13 4.19 7.07
CA GLN A 21 -11.21 5.31 6.83
C GLN A 21 -10.92 6.16 8.07
N GLY A 22 -11.93 6.45 8.87
CA GLY A 22 -11.77 7.24 10.11
C GLY A 22 -10.88 6.55 11.14
N TYR A 23 -11.11 5.25 11.35
CA TYR A 23 -10.32 4.42 12.23
C TYR A 23 -8.87 4.28 11.75
N LEU A 24 -8.68 3.98 10.46
CA LEU A 24 -7.36 3.86 9.85
C LEU A 24 -6.59 5.19 9.91
N HIS A 25 -7.27 6.32 9.66
CA HIS A 25 -6.67 7.63 9.86
C HIS A 25 -6.18 7.83 11.29
N TYR A 26 -7.01 7.54 12.29
CA TYR A 26 -6.62 7.67 13.69
C TYR A 26 -5.38 6.84 14.03
N LYS A 27 -5.28 5.61 13.51
CA LYS A 27 -4.17 4.68 13.79
C LYS A 27 -2.87 5.03 13.06
N TYR A 28 -2.95 5.46 11.82
CA TYR A 28 -1.77 5.66 10.96
C TYR A 28 -1.35 7.14 10.81
N ARG A 29 -2.10 8.09 11.38
CA ARG A 29 -1.90 9.53 11.09
C ARG A 29 -0.50 10.05 11.38
N SER A 30 0.12 9.64 12.49
CA SER A 30 1.47 10.10 12.86
C SER A 30 2.52 9.61 11.87
N ILE A 31 2.47 8.33 11.52
CA ILE A 31 3.38 7.70 10.55
C ILE A 31 3.18 8.32 9.16
N LYS A 32 1.93 8.39 8.68
CA LYS A 32 1.65 8.89 7.33
C LYS A 32 1.97 10.37 7.16
N ARG A 33 1.75 11.21 8.18
CA ARG A 33 2.17 12.63 8.13
C ARG A 33 3.68 12.75 7.96
N LYS A 34 4.47 12.01 8.75
CA LYS A 34 5.94 11.99 8.63
C LYS A 34 6.40 11.50 7.27
N LEU A 35 5.80 10.40 6.76
CA LEU A 35 6.19 9.79 5.50
C LEU A 35 5.86 10.65 4.27
N PHE A 36 4.72 11.35 4.30
CA PHE A 36 4.18 12.04 3.12
C PHE A 36 4.43 13.55 3.10
N GLU A 37 5.10 14.08 4.13
CA GLU A 37 5.36 15.52 4.29
C GLU A 37 6.06 16.16 3.09
N ASN A 38 7.05 15.45 2.53
CA ASN A 38 7.94 15.95 1.48
C ASN A 38 7.76 15.21 0.16
N LEU A 39 6.52 14.85 -0.18
CA LEU A 39 6.19 14.28 -1.48
C LEU A 39 6.10 15.38 -2.55
N PRO A 40 6.49 15.08 -3.81
CA PRO A 40 6.32 15.99 -4.92
C PRO A 40 4.83 16.16 -5.29
N ASP A 41 4.54 17.13 -6.15
CA ASP A 41 3.17 17.42 -6.58
C ASP A 41 2.61 16.37 -7.57
N LYS A 42 3.47 15.53 -8.17
CA LYS A 42 3.08 14.39 -9.00
C LYS A 42 3.67 13.10 -8.43
N ILE A 43 2.80 12.17 -8.07
CA ILE A 43 3.15 10.91 -7.42
C ILE A 43 2.41 9.73 -8.06
N VAL A 44 3.03 8.55 -8.00
CA VAL A 44 2.37 7.27 -8.28
C VAL A 44 1.99 6.62 -6.95
N GLU A 45 0.76 6.18 -6.79
CA GLU A 45 0.35 5.35 -5.66
C GLU A 45 -0.10 3.98 -6.15
N LEU A 46 0.50 2.95 -5.56
CA LEU A 46 0.13 1.56 -5.80
C LEU A 46 -0.97 1.17 -4.80
N GLY A 47 -2.07 0.64 -5.31
CA GLY A 47 -3.21 0.19 -4.51
C GLY A 47 -3.82 1.27 -3.60
N PRO A 48 -4.21 2.45 -4.12
CA PRO A 48 -4.83 3.49 -3.29
C PRO A 48 -6.15 3.04 -2.67
N GLY A 49 -6.76 1.98 -3.16
CA GLY A 49 -8.04 1.48 -2.71
C GLY A 49 -9.13 2.55 -2.83
N VAL A 50 -9.82 2.83 -1.74
CA VAL A 50 -10.80 3.93 -1.67
C VAL A 50 -10.19 5.30 -1.39
N GLY A 51 -8.84 5.43 -1.42
CA GLY A 51 -8.15 6.70 -1.24
C GLY A 51 -7.86 7.09 0.21
N SER A 52 -7.47 6.14 1.04
CA SER A 52 -7.16 6.39 2.46
C SER A 52 -5.96 7.33 2.69
N ASN A 53 -5.11 7.51 1.68
CA ASN A 53 -3.94 8.38 1.73
C ASN A 53 -4.20 9.80 1.21
N LEU A 54 -5.26 10.04 0.46
CA LEU A 54 -5.55 11.31 -0.21
C LEU A 54 -5.53 12.52 0.74
N ARG A 55 -5.99 12.34 1.97
CA ARG A 55 -5.99 13.39 3.02
C ARG A 55 -4.61 13.88 3.48
N TYR A 56 -3.56 13.18 3.09
CA TYR A 56 -2.18 13.51 3.45
C TYR A 56 -1.41 14.16 2.30
N PHE A 57 -1.98 14.14 1.09
CA PHE A 57 -1.39 14.80 -0.06
C PHE A 57 -1.79 16.28 -0.06
N LYS A 58 -0.95 17.11 -0.65
CA LYS A 58 -1.24 18.53 -0.79
C LYS A 58 -2.43 18.74 -1.76
N PRO A 59 -3.33 19.70 -1.50
CA PRO A 59 -4.34 20.07 -2.49
C PRO A 59 -3.68 20.41 -3.83
N GLY A 60 -4.26 19.92 -4.93
CA GLY A 60 -3.70 20.11 -6.27
C GLY A 60 -2.71 19.03 -6.72
N THR A 61 -2.26 18.14 -5.83
CA THR A 61 -1.43 16.97 -6.19
C THR A 61 -2.06 16.18 -7.33
N THR A 62 -1.25 15.77 -8.30
CA THR A 62 -1.63 14.82 -9.35
C THR A 62 -1.21 13.41 -8.94
N LEU A 63 -2.18 12.54 -8.76
CA LEU A 63 -2.01 11.15 -8.35
C LEU A 63 -2.22 10.21 -9.52
N LEU A 64 -1.18 9.50 -9.93
CA LEU A 64 -1.26 8.36 -10.84
C LEU A 64 -1.64 7.12 -10.00
N ALA A 65 -2.92 6.80 -9.98
CA ALA A 65 -3.52 5.81 -9.08
C ALA A 65 -3.56 4.43 -9.76
N VAL A 66 -2.63 3.54 -9.41
CA VAL A 66 -2.58 2.16 -9.93
C VAL A 66 -3.43 1.25 -9.06
N GLU A 67 -4.69 1.01 -9.47
CA GLU A 67 -5.68 0.23 -8.71
C GLU A 67 -6.37 -0.81 -9.58
N PRO A 68 -6.04 -2.10 -9.43
CA PRO A 68 -6.63 -3.17 -10.25
C PRO A 68 -8.08 -3.50 -9.86
N ASN A 69 -8.54 -3.10 -8.66
CA ASN A 69 -9.89 -3.40 -8.21
C ASN A 69 -10.88 -2.33 -8.65
N ALA A 70 -11.62 -2.59 -9.75
CA ALA A 70 -12.62 -1.67 -10.28
C ALA A 70 -13.72 -1.28 -9.28
N GLY A 71 -14.02 -2.12 -8.27
CA GLY A 71 -14.97 -1.81 -7.21
C GLY A 71 -14.56 -0.66 -6.30
N MET A 72 -13.26 -0.32 -6.27
CA MET A 72 -12.73 0.82 -5.49
C MET A 72 -12.83 2.16 -6.24
N HIS A 73 -12.91 2.14 -7.58
CA HIS A 73 -12.71 3.31 -8.43
C HIS A 73 -13.71 4.45 -8.18
N SER A 74 -14.99 4.14 -8.00
CA SER A 74 -16.02 5.17 -7.77
C SER A 74 -15.80 5.91 -6.44
N LEU A 75 -15.47 5.17 -5.37
CA LEU A 75 -15.19 5.74 -4.06
C LEU A 75 -13.85 6.50 -4.06
N LEU A 76 -12.84 5.99 -4.76
CA LEU A 76 -11.56 6.68 -4.94
C LEU A 76 -11.76 8.04 -5.61
N LYS A 77 -12.52 8.11 -6.71
CA LYS A 77 -12.85 9.37 -7.40
C LYS A 77 -13.57 10.34 -6.47
N LYS A 78 -14.65 9.88 -5.81
CA LYS A 78 -15.38 10.70 -4.84
C LYS A 78 -14.49 11.27 -3.73
N ASN A 79 -13.60 10.44 -3.19
CA ASN A 79 -12.68 10.88 -2.14
C ASN A 79 -11.60 11.83 -2.68
N SER A 80 -11.15 11.69 -3.93
CA SER A 80 -10.16 12.60 -4.53
C SER A 80 -10.71 14.01 -4.68
N GLU A 81 -11.97 14.17 -5.06
CA GLU A 81 -12.66 15.47 -5.09
C GLU A 81 -12.70 16.10 -3.70
N LYS A 82 -13.07 15.31 -2.68
CA LYS A 82 -13.12 15.77 -1.28
C LYS A 82 -11.78 16.34 -0.78
N TYR A 83 -10.67 15.80 -1.22
CA TYR A 83 -9.32 16.22 -0.78
C TYR A 83 -8.59 17.09 -1.82
N SER A 84 -9.28 17.49 -2.91
CA SER A 84 -8.71 18.31 -3.99
C SER A 84 -7.45 17.70 -4.60
N VAL A 85 -7.42 16.37 -4.77
CA VAL A 85 -6.36 15.61 -5.43
C VAL A 85 -6.84 15.23 -6.83
N LYS A 86 -6.05 15.56 -7.85
CA LYS A 86 -6.33 15.16 -9.23
C LYS A 86 -5.90 13.71 -9.43
N ILE A 87 -6.77 12.82 -9.89
CA ILE A 87 -6.42 11.42 -10.11
C ILE A 87 -6.43 11.06 -11.59
N GLU A 88 -5.39 10.35 -12.00
CA GLU A 88 -5.30 9.62 -13.27
C GLU A 88 -5.31 8.12 -12.91
N LEU A 89 -6.44 7.47 -13.20
CA LEU A 89 -6.66 6.09 -12.79
C LEU A 89 -6.06 5.10 -13.80
N VAL A 90 -5.25 4.18 -13.29
CA VAL A 90 -4.61 3.11 -14.05
C VAL A 90 -5.12 1.77 -13.52
N ASN A 91 -5.97 1.10 -14.31
CA ASN A 91 -6.55 -0.20 -13.96
C ASN A 91 -5.60 -1.35 -14.35
N LEU A 92 -4.46 -1.42 -13.67
CA LEU A 92 -3.43 -2.45 -13.88
C LEU A 92 -2.88 -2.93 -12.54
N SER A 93 -2.23 -4.09 -12.59
CA SER A 93 -1.48 -4.62 -11.46
C SER A 93 -0.14 -3.93 -11.30
N ALA A 94 0.34 -3.83 -10.06
CA ALA A 94 1.63 -3.22 -9.73
C ALA A 94 2.85 -4.02 -10.24
N GLU A 95 2.68 -5.27 -10.64
CA GLU A 95 3.73 -6.10 -11.23
C GLU A 95 4.18 -5.65 -12.63
N LYS A 96 3.42 -4.74 -13.28
CA LYS A 96 3.79 -4.13 -14.56
C LYS A 96 3.23 -2.71 -14.62
N LEU A 97 4.08 -1.73 -14.40
CA LEU A 97 3.70 -0.32 -14.40
C LEU A 97 3.77 0.27 -15.82
N PRO A 98 2.74 1.00 -16.27
CA PRO A 98 2.68 1.57 -17.62
C PRO A 98 3.44 2.91 -17.73
N PHE A 99 4.52 3.06 -16.97
CA PHE A 99 5.34 4.26 -16.96
C PHE A 99 6.71 3.94 -17.57
N ALA A 100 7.30 4.93 -18.24
CA ALA A 100 8.64 4.81 -18.81
C ALA A 100 9.71 4.65 -17.71
N ASP A 101 10.87 4.12 -18.06
CA ASP A 101 12.01 4.05 -17.16
C ASP A 101 12.41 5.45 -16.69
N SER A 102 12.77 5.58 -15.44
CA SER A 102 13.27 6.82 -14.83
C SER A 102 12.38 8.05 -15.11
N SER A 103 11.05 7.87 -15.05
CA SER A 103 10.05 8.91 -15.36
C SER A 103 9.32 9.48 -14.12
N VAL A 104 9.42 8.82 -12.95
CA VAL A 104 8.63 9.10 -11.76
C VAL A 104 9.52 9.60 -10.63
N ASP A 105 9.12 10.66 -9.94
CA ASP A 105 9.88 11.24 -8.81
C ASP A 105 9.58 10.52 -7.49
N ALA A 106 8.33 10.04 -7.30
CA ALA A 106 7.95 9.32 -6.09
C ALA A 106 6.89 8.24 -6.35
N VAL A 107 7.05 7.10 -5.67
CA VAL A 107 6.06 6.02 -5.60
C VAL A 107 5.65 5.82 -4.14
N VAL A 108 4.37 5.74 -3.88
CA VAL A 108 3.78 5.46 -2.56
C VAL A 108 3.13 4.08 -2.58
N CYS A 109 3.33 3.30 -1.52
CA CYS A 109 2.73 2.00 -1.33
C CYS A 109 2.33 1.82 0.14
N SER A 110 1.05 1.61 0.41
CA SER A 110 0.54 1.43 1.77
C SER A 110 -0.35 0.20 1.87
N LEU A 111 0.13 -0.84 2.54
CA LEU A 111 -0.58 -2.11 2.75
C LEU A 111 -0.90 -2.83 1.43
N VAL A 112 0.03 -2.83 0.50
CA VAL A 112 -0.10 -3.43 -0.85
C VAL A 112 0.92 -4.52 -1.12
N LEU A 113 2.18 -4.36 -0.69
CA LEU A 113 3.20 -5.40 -0.88
C LEU A 113 2.80 -6.72 -0.21
N CYS A 114 2.00 -6.66 0.85
CA CYS A 114 1.43 -7.85 1.49
C CYS A 114 0.39 -8.57 0.61
N THR A 115 -0.21 -7.88 -0.36
CA THR A 115 -1.34 -8.38 -1.17
C THR A 115 -0.90 -8.85 -2.56
N VAL A 116 0.06 -8.17 -3.19
CA VAL A 116 0.53 -8.50 -4.55
C VAL A 116 1.07 -9.93 -4.65
N GLU A 117 1.00 -10.53 -5.82
CA GLU A 117 1.42 -11.91 -5.99
C GLU A 117 2.95 -12.04 -5.95
N LYS A 118 3.65 -11.13 -6.64
CA LYS A 118 5.13 -11.12 -6.80
C LYS A 118 5.74 -9.81 -6.30
N PRO A 119 5.97 -9.64 -4.99
CA PRO A 119 6.49 -8.39 -4.44
C PRO A 119 7.86 -8.00 -4.99
N ASP A 120 8.74 -8.99 -5.27
CA ASP A 120 10.04 -8.72 -5.88
C ASP A 120 9.90 -8.09 -7.27
N GLN A 121 8.92 -8.53 -8.07
CA GLN A 121 8.63 -7.95 -9.37
C GLN A 121 8.10 -6.52 -9.24
N VAL A 122 7.23 -6.27 -8.24
CA VAL A 122 6.74 -4.91 -7.95
C VAL A 122 7.88 -3.98 -7.57
N LEU A 123 8.81 -4.42 -6.71
CA LEU A 123 9.96 -3.61 -6.33
C LEU A 123 10.91 -3.34 -7.51
N LYS A 124 11.09 -4.31 -8.42
CA LYS A 124 11.83 -4.10 -9.69
C LYS A 124 11.15 -3.04 -10.56
N GLU A 125 9.83 -3.08 -10.71
CA GLU A 125 9.08 -2.09 -11.47
C GLU A 125 9.14 -0.70 -10.82
N ILE A 126 9.02 -0.61 -9.48
CA ILE A 126 9.21 0.64 -8.75
C ILE A 126 10.59 1.23 -9.03
N LYS A 127 11.66 0.43 -8.91
CA LYS A 127 13.02 0.88 -9.24
C LYS A 127 13.15 1.30 -10.71
N ARG A 128 12.55 0.56 -11.64
CA ARG A 128 12.62 0.88 -13.07
C ARG A 128 12.04 2.27 -13.34
N VAL A 129 10.83 2.54 -12.84
CA VAL A 129 10.11 3.79 -13.13
C VAL A 129 10.64 5.00 -12.36
N LEU A 130 11.23 4.81 -11.18
CA LEU A 130 11.81 5.90 -10.40
C LEU A 130 13.01 6.52 -11.12
N LYS A 131 13.08 7.84 -11.11
CA LYS A 131 14.27 8.62 -11.50
C LYS A 131 15.43 8.34 -10.53
N ALA A 132 16.66 8.64 -10.94
CA ALA A 132 17.79 8.68 -10.01
C ALA A 132 17.49 9.67 -8.88
N GLY A 133 17.66 9.23 -7.62
CA GLY A 133 17.28 9.99 -6.43
C GLY A 133 15.77 10.02 -6.13
N GLY A 134 14.94 9.39 -6.97
CA GLY A 134 13.51 9.25 -6.74
C GLY A 134 13.20 8.40 -5.50
N LYS A 135 12.07 8.65 -4.86
CA LYS A 135 11.71 8.08 -3.57
C LYS A 135 10.61 7.03 -3.67
N PHE A 136 10.83 5.90 -3.04
CA PHE A 136 9.79 4.92 -2.76
C PHE A 136 9.40 5.02 -1.27
N VAL A 137 8.16 5.38 -1.01
CA VAL A 137 7.62 5.57 0.35
C VAL A 137 6.66 4.43 0.65
N PHE A 138 6.88 3.71 1.75
CA PHE A 138 6.10 2.51 2.06
C PHE A 138 5.66 2.46 3.53
N LEU A 139 4.52 1.79 3.72
CA LEU A 139 3.97 1.42 5.02
C LEU A 139 3.28 0.06 4.86
N GLU A 140 3.82 -0.99 5.48
CA GLU A 140 3.34 -2.36 5.29
C GLU A 140 3.21 -3.10 6.62
N HIS A 141 2.22 -3.97 6.74
CA HIS A 141 2.25 -4.96 7.81
C HIS A 141 3.16 -6.14 7.39
N VAL A 142 3.70 -6.83 8.37
CA VAL A 142 4.65 -7.93 8.15
C VAL A 142 4.29 -9.16 8.99
N ALA A 143 4.94 -10.27 8.68
CA ALA A 143 4.92 -11.45 9.54
C ALA A 143 5.34 -11.08 10.97
N ALA A 144 4.68 -11.66 11.95
CA ALA A 144 5.06 -11.54 13.35
C ALA A 144 6.34 -12.33 13.64
N GLU A 145 7.01 -11.98 14.73
CA GLU A 145 8.16 -12.73 15.21
C GLU A 145 7.83 -14.19 15.47
N HIS A 146 8.74 -15.08 15.08
CA HIS A 146 8.57 -16.52 15.24
C HIS A 146 8.34 -16.88 16.71
N GLY A 147 7.36 -17.76 16.97
CA GLY A 147 6.98 -18.18 18.33
C GLY A 147 6.10 -17.19 19.07
N SER A 148 5.81 -16.00 18.52
CA SER A 148 4.93 -15.04 19.18
C SER A 148 3.45 -15.44 19.13
N TRP A 149 2.66 -14.97 20.10
CA TRP A 149 1.20 -15.18 20.10
C TRP A 149 0.51 -14.54 18.88
N ILE A 150 1.09 -13.47 18.33
CA ILE A 150 0.58 -12.84 17.10
C ILE A 150 0.82 -13.74 15.89
N GLU A 151 1.98 -14.40 15.78
CA GLU A 151 2.23 -15.39 14.74
C GLU A 151 1.20 -16.52 14.78
N TRP A 152 0.87 -17.01 15.98
CA TRP A 152 -0.16 -18.03 16.17
C TRP A 152 -1.52 -17.55 15.63
N ILE A 153 -1.95 -16.32 15.96
CA ILE A 153 -3.18 -15.73 15.42
C ILE A 153 -3.08 -15.62 13.89
N GLN A 154 -1.95 -15.11 13.33
CA GLN A 154 -1.74 -15.01 11.90
C GLN A 154 -1.93 -16.35 11.20
N LYS A 155 -1.44 -17.45 11.77
CA LYS A 155 -1.61 -18.81 11.24
C LYS A 155 -3.07 -19.27 11.24
N ILE A 156 -3.79 -19.06 12.33
CA ILE A 156 -5.20 -19.47 12.48
C ILE A 156 -6.10 -18.73 11.49
N VAL A 157 -5.97 -17.41 11.41
CA VAL A 157 -6.86 -16.58 10.60
C VAL A 157 -6.39 -16.44 9.15
N PHE A 158 -5.28 -17.08 8.75
CA PHE A 158 -4.63 -16.86 7.45
C PHE A 158 -5.59 -17.04 6.25
N LYS A 159 -6.33 -18.15 6.20
CA LYS A 159 -7.22 -18.46 5.06
C LYS A 159 -8.40 -17.49 4.96
N PRO A 160 -9.22 -17.26 6.02
CA PRO A 160 -10.30 -16.29 5.96
C PRO A 160 -9.81 -14.87 5.73
N TRP A 161 -8.65 -14.49 6.27
CA TRP A 161 -8.02 -13.20 6.03
C TRP A 161 -7.62 -13.00 4.57
N LEU A 162 -6.91 -13.97 4.00
CA LEU A 162 -6.49 -13.97 2.59
C LEU A 162 -7.70 -13.79 1.64
N TRP A 163 -8.80 -14.48 1.96
CA TRP A 163 -10.03 -14.39 1.17
C TRP A 163 -10.70 -13.02 1.31
N PHE A 164 -10.90 -12.53 2.52
CA PHE A 164 -11.62 -11.28 2.77
C PHE A 164 -10.79 -10.06 2.35
N PHE A 165 -9.51 -9.98 2.71
CA PHE A 165 -8.64 -8.84 2.43
C PHE A 165 -7.87 -8.97 1.11
N GLU A 166 -8.54 -9.45 0.08
CA GLU A 166 -8.09 -9.40 -1.32
C GLU A 166 -6.72 -10.02 -1.60
N GLY A 167 -6.37 -11.08 -0.92
CA GLY A 167 -5.07 -11.76 -1.08
C GLY A 167 -3.98 -11.27 -0.14
N CYS A 168 -4.34 -10.46 0.86
CA CYS A 168 -3.40 -10.00 1.88
C CYS A 168 -2.80 -11.17 2.67
N ARG A 169 -1.48 -11.33 2.61
CA ARG A 169 -0.73 -12.43 3.23
C ARG A 169 -0.12 -11.96 4.56
N LEU A 170 -0.66 -12.46 5.67
CA LEU A 170 -0.22 -12.11 7.02
C LEU A 170 1.22 -12.55 7.34
N ASN A 171 1.69 -13.60 6.68
CA ASN A 171 2.98 -14.24 6.91
C ASN A 171 4.09 -13.79 5.94
N ARG A 172 3.91 -12.65 5.26
CA ARG A 172 4.92 -12.16 4.31
C ARG A 172 6.04 -11.42 5.02
N ASP A 173 7.28 -11.83 4.74
CA ASP A 173 8.48 -11.11 5.16
C ASP A 173 8.82 -10.01 4.16
N THR A 174 8.01 -8.94 4.21
CA THR A 174 8.22 -7.75 3.36
C THR A 174 9.52 -7.02 3.75
N TYR A 175 9.99 -7.15 4.98
CA TYR A 175 11.25 -6.56 5.42
C TYR A 175 12.43 -7.13 4.62
N GLN A 176 12.54 -8.45 4.57
CA GLN A 176 13.60 -9.12 3.80
C GLN A 176 13.49 -8.83 2.29
N THR A 177 12.26 -8.81 1.77
CA THR A 177 12.00 -8.47 0.36
C THR A 177 12.51 -7.07 0.01
N LEU A 178 12.28 -6.08 0.88
CA LEU A 178 12.79 -4.71 0.70
C LEU A 178 14.31 -4.63 0.79
N GLN A 179 14.94 -5.36 1.71
CA GLN A 179 16.40 -5.42 1.81
C GLN A 179 17.04 -6.00 0.55
N ASN A 180 16.47 -7.07 0.01
CA ASN A 180 16.95 -7.73 -1.21
C ASN A 180 16.73 -6.89 -2.48
N ALA A 181 15.93 -5.84 -2.43
CA ALA A 181 15.65 -4.99 -3.59
C ALA A 181 16.80 -4.03 -3.95
N GLU A 182 17.84 -3.94 -3.10
CA GLU A 182 19.08 -3.18 -3.39
C GLU A 182 18.83 -1.71 -3.80
N PHE A 183 18.01 -1.00 -3.05
CA PHE A 183 17.90 0.45 -3.19
C PHE A 183 19.20 1.13 -2.74
N SER A 184 19.56 2.26 -3.34
CA SER A 184 20.80 2.98 -3.00
C SER A 184 20.83 3.47 -1.54
N ASN A 185 19.65 3.81 -1.00
CA ASN A 185 19.45 4.13 0.41
C ASN A 185 18.10 3.56 0.84
N LEU A 186 18.09 2.81 1.95
CA LEU A 186 16.89 2.18 2.49
C LEU A 186 16.80 2.45 4.00
N LYS A 187 15.82 3.27 4.39
CA LYS A 187 15.49 3.53 5.80
C LYS A 187 14.20 2.80 6.16
N ILE A 188 14.28 1.84 7.06
CA ILE A 188 13.12 1.08 7.56
C ILE A 188 12.98 1.29 9.06
N GLU A 189 11.82 1.71 9.50
CA GLU A 189 11.41 1.73 10.90
C GLU A 189 10.40 0.61 11.16
N ARG A 190 10.52 -0.06 12.30
CA ARG A 190 9.58 -1.08 12.78
C ARG A 190 8.63 -0.45 13.77
N SER A 191 7.37 -0.88 13.75
CA SER A 191 6.34 -0.42 14.68
C SER A 191 5.36 -1.55 15.01
N SER A 192 4.85 -1.54 16.21
CA SER A 192 3.74 -2.39 16.62
C SER A 192 2.52 -1.52 16.87
N LEU A 193 1.56 -1.53 15.94
CA LEU A 193 0.37 -0.71 16.05
C LEU A 193 -0.69 -1.38 16.94
N SER A 194 -1.17 -0.66 17.94
CA SER A 194 -2.34 -1.09 18.70
C SER A 194 -3.60 -0.93 17.85
N THR A 195 -4.07 -2.03 17.27
CA THR A 195 -5.22 -2.08 16.37
C THR A 195 -6.19 -3.19 16.78
N ILE A 196 -7.49 -3.02 16.44
CA ILE A 196 -8.49 -4.09 16.56
C ILE A 196 -8.18 -5.26 15.62
N PHE A 197 -7.45 -5.00 14.56
CA PHE A 197 -6.97 -6.03 13.62
C PHE A 197 -5.66 -6.63 14.13
N LEU A 198 -5.74 -7.46 15.16
CA LEU A 198 -4.58 -8.06 15.84
C LEU A 198 -3.54 -8.70 14.90
N PRO A 199 -3.95 -9.42 13.83
CA PRO A 199 -2.98 -10.07 12.93
C PRO A 199 -2.04 -9.11 12.22
N ILE A 200 -2.42 -7.84 12.02
CA ILE A 200 -1.59 -6.86 11.33
C ILE A 200 -0.89 -5.88 12.29
N ARG A 201 -0.73 -6.22 13.57
CA ARG A 201 -0.02 -5.34 14.53
C ARG A 201 1.43 -5.06 14.15
N PRO A 202 2.23 -6.04 13.69
CA PRO A 202 3.60 -5.77 13.24
C PRO A 202 3.61 -4.99 11.94
N HIS A 203 4.27 -3.85 11.92
CA HIS A 203 4.41 -2.99 10.76
C HIS A 203 5.86 -2.58 10.52
N ILE A 204 6.16 -2.30 9.27
CA ILE A 204 7.34 -1.57 8.83
C ILE A 204 6.90 -0.37 8.00
N TYR A 205 7.66 0.70 8.08
CA TYR A 205 7.46 1.87 7.23
C TYR A 205 8.80 2.55 6.95
N GLY A 206 8.87 3.29 5.87
CA GLY A 206 10.12 3.94 5.54
C GLY A 206 10.15 4.55 4.16
N ILE A 207 11.38 4.90 3.78
CA ILE A 207 11.69 5.51 2.48
C ILE A 207 12.90 4.79 1.90
N ALA A 208 12.79 4.37 0.65
CA ALA A 208 13.90 3.91 -0.16
C ALA A 208 14.20 4.91 -1.28
N THR A 209 15.46 5.06 -1.66
CA THR A 209 15.91 5.93 -2.76
C THR A 209 16.54 5.08 -3.86
N LYS A 210 16.22 5.37 -5.13
CA LYS A 210 16.86 4.73 -6.28
C LYS A 210 18.26 5.27 -6.51
#